data_8425cba1ec2660dfb383572bfd79235b
#
_entry.id   8425cba1ec2660dfb383572bfd79235b
#
_cell.length_a   1.000
_cell.length_b   1.000
_cell.length_c   1.000
_cell.angle_alpha   90.00
_cell.angle_beta   90.00
_cell.angle_gamma   90.00
#
_symmetry.space_group_name_H-M   'P 1'
#
loop_
_entity.id
_entity.type
_entity.pdbx_description
1 polymer ?
#
loop_
_entity_poly.entity_id
_entity_poly.type
_entity_poly.pdbx_seq_one_letter_code
_entity_poly.pdbx_strand_id
1 'polypeptide(L)'
;ACAALLCACSSQGANSVPQSGAEPGGQTAQASAAPARAQALSDHYWIAASPEVITRGSANSAGFYQIIMQSNGRSNLLFTDHAAEKQVYLCSTPSCEHSDASCSSFIDSAGYYVFPVALEDKLLVVYSYISLPDEAPKPSKVEMMDLNGTNRRTLCELENGITLQDGAAASEKSLTLCGNRVQENGQGQVQVQPCLFEIDIETGACSELYRTAAAEGEQQKSLFLRGVSDTGFILKTITTEEYETSEDMQADIERMENATVHRVFELPFDGGPEHELLCYRGNAYYEEYSGEALYYLDYREDESSCDLCCVGPGGAKEILVEDFAAQPAVRKTTVPFTSGNVFIYGFLNEYVLVNHLYSEQYDDAGNMELLYTQYAVNQNTGEITEITLSNYS
;
A
#
# COMPACT_ATOMS: atom_id res chain seq x y z
N ALA A 1 -27.77 -7.23 -4.41
CA ALA A 1 -27.41 -5.91 -3.90
C ALA A 1 -26.08 -6.09 -3.16
N CYS A 2 -24.98 -5.92 -3.88
CA CYS A 2 -23.63 -5.99 -3.28
C CYS A 2 -23.35 -4.66 -2.63
N ALA A 3 -23.37 -4.61 -1.31
CA ALA A 3 -22.82 -3.52 -0.54
C ALA A 3 -21.31 -3.75 -0.41
N ALA A 4 -20.51 -3.03 -1.18
CA ALA A 4 -19.08 -2.91 -0.91
C ALA A 4 -18.93 -2.13 0.39
N LEU A 5 -18.52 -2.80 1.47
CA LEU A 5 -18.09 -2.13 2.69
C LEU A 5 -16.75 -1.44 2.40
N LEU A 6 -16.82 -0.20 1.95
CA LEU A 6 -15.72 0.74 2.06
C LEU A 6 -15.69 1.20 3.52
N CYS A 7 -14.76 0.68 4.31
CA CYS A 7 -14.38 1.31 5.57
C CYS A 7 -13.78 2.68 5.25
N ALA A 8 -14.64 3.69 5.17
CA ALA A 8 -14.23 5.08 5.14
C ALA A 8 -14.00 5.53 6.59
N CYS A 9 -12.78 5.41 7.08
CA CYS A 9 -12.35 6.22 8.20
C CYS A 9 -12.23 7.67 7.71
N SER A 10 -13.30 8.43 7.85
CA SER A 10 -13.29 9.87 7.65
C SER A 10 -12.66 10.55 8.86
N SER A 11 -11.35 10.74 8.86
CA SER A 11 -10.74 11.76 9.68
C SER A 11 -10.83 13.09 8.94
N GLN A 12 -11.86 13.88 9.24
CA GLN A 12 -11.89 15.30 8.91
C GLN A 12 -10.91 16.03 9.85
N GLY A 13 -9.65 16.09 9.45
CA GLY A 13 -8.69 17.04 9.98
C GLY A 13 -8.53 18.15 8.97
N ALA A 14 -9.25 19.25 9.14
CA ALA A 14 -9.03 20.47 8.37
C ALA A 14 -7.70 21.10 8.84
N ASN A 15 -6.60 20.70 8.25
CA ASN A 15 -5.34 21.42 8.39
C ASN A 15 -5.34 22.57 7.38
N SER A 16 -5.66 23.75 7.87
CA SER A 16 -5.36 25.00 7.18
C SER A 16 -3.84 25.16 7.09
N VAL A 17 -3.32 24.96 5.88
CA VAL A 17 -1.93 25.29 5.55
C VAL A 17 -1.73 26.80 5.68
N PRO A 18 -0.76 27.29 6.48
CA PRO A 18 -0.46 28.72 6.52
C PRO A 18 0.10 29.14 5.14
N GLN A 19 -0.56 30.09 4.52
CA GLN A 19 0.02 30.81 3.38
C GLN A 19 1.21 31.62 3.86
N SER A 20 2.41 31.09 3.69
CA SER A 20 3.63 31.90 3.80
C SER A 20 3.86 32.58 2.47
N GLY A 21 3.90 33.91 2.50
CA GLY A 21 4.18 34.75 1.34
C GLY A 21 5.54 34.38 0.71
N ALA A 22 5.51 34.03 -0.57
CA ALA A 22 6.68 33.75 -1.35
C ALA A 22 7.36 35.06 -1.78
N GLU A 23 8.61 35.27 -1.39
CA GLU A 23 9.49 36.20 -2.09
C GLU A 23 9.96 35.58 -3.42
N PRO A 24 10.11 36.38 -4.50
CA PRO A 24 10.50 35.88 -5.80
C PRO A 24 12.01 35.71 -5.90
N GLY A 25 12.51 34.52 -5.65
CA GLY A 25 13.89 34.16 -5.90
C GLY A 25 13.94 32.94 -6.82
N GLY A 26 14.10 33.18 -8.11
CA GLY A 26 14.33 32.10 -9.09
C GLY A 26 15.64 31.39 -8.82
N GLN A 27 15.57 30.14 -8.42
CA GLN A 27 16.66 29.18 -8.54
C GLN A 27 16.11 27.93 -9.22
N THR A 28 16.61 27.69 -10.44
CA THR A 28 16.50 26.40 -11.11
C THR A 28 17.18 25.37 -10.23
N ALA A 29 16.41 24.41 -9.69
CA ALA A 29 16.96 23.29 -8.98
C ALA A 29 17.78 22.43 -9.96
N GLN A 30 19.10 22.52 -9.87
CA GLN A 30 20.01 21.56 -10.48
C GLN A 30 20.03 20.33 -9.58
N ALA A 31 19.63 19.18 -10.13
CA ALA A 31 19.68 17.90 -9.45
C ALA A 31 21.12 17.66 -8.94
N SER A 32 21.24 17.53 -7.63
CA SER A 32 22.47 17.11 -6.96
C SER A 32 22.65 15.61 -7.17
N ALA A 33 23.87 15.20 -7.50
CA ALA A 33 24.21 13.81 -7.74
C ALA A 33 23.95 12.94 -6.50
N ALA A 34 23.17 11.86 -6.69
CA ALA A 34 22.82 10.88 -5.67
C ALA A 34 24.05 10.10 -5.14
N PRO A 35 24.08 9.71 -3.87
CA PRO A 35 25.10 8.82 -3.34
C PRO A 35 24.98 7.41 -3.96
N ALA A 36 26.12 6.78 -4.15
CA ALA A 36 26.36 5.55 -4.92
C ALA A 36 25.65 4.29 -4.35
N ARG A 37 24.34 4.20 -4.49
CA ARG A 37 23.58 2.95 -4.31
C ARG A 37 23.03 2.39 -5.63
N ALA A 38 23.26 3.09 -6.74
CA ALA A 38 22.60 2.86 -8.04
C ALA A 38 23.28 1.81 -8.95
N GLN A 39 24.24 1.03 -8.51
CA GLN A 39 25.06 0.23 -9.45
C GLN A 39 24.86 -1.30 -9.38
N ALA A 40 23.93 -1.83 -8.62
CA ALA A 40 23.74 -3.28 -8.48
C ALA A 40 22.33 -3.81 -8.81
N LEU A 41 21.40 -3.02 -9.36
CA LEU A 41 19.99 -3.39 -9.48
C LEU A 41 19.47 -3.48 -10.93
N SER A 42 20.32 -3.65 -11.93
CA SER A 42 19.92 -3.47 -13.33
C SER A 42 18.98 -4.51 -13.93
N ASP A 43 18.68 -5.63 -13.26
CA ASP A 43 17.77 -6.65 -13.77
C ASP A 43 16.75 -7.18 -12.73
N HIS A 44 16.67 -6.61 -11.55
CA HIS A 44 15.77 -7.08 -10.48
C HIS A 44 14.56 -6.17 -10.29
N TYR A 45 13.43 -6.77 -9.91
CA TYR A 45 12.24 -6.04 -9.48
C TYR A 45 12.44 -5.47 -8.06
N TRP A 46 11.80 -4.34 -7.80
CA TRP A 46 11.70 -3.75 -6.45
C TRP A 46 10.29 -3.21 -6.21
N ILE A 47 9.92 -3.00 -4.96
CA ILE A 47 8.66 -2.30 -4.64
C ILE A 47 8.83 -0.82 -4.95
N ALA A 48 8.12 -0.36 -5.97
CA ALA A 48 8.18 1.01 -6.47
C ALA A 48 7.10 1.92 -5.87
N ALA A 49 5.98 1.34 -5.42
CA ALA A 49 4.95 2.03 -4.63
C ALA A 49 4.46 1.08 -3.55
N SER A 50 4.40 1.58 -2.30
CA SER A 50 3.89 0.80 -1.19
C SER A 50 2.44 0.43 -1.39
N PRO A 51 2.04 -0.83 -1.14
CA PRO A 51 0.65 -1.24 -1.12
C PRO A 51 -0.12 -0.65 0.07
N GLU A 52 0.56 0.02 1.00
CA GLU A 52 -0.08 0.57 2.18
C GLU A 52 -0.74 1.91 1.94
N VAL A 53 -1.99 1.99 2.39
CA VAL A 53 -2.87 3.16 2.23
C VAL A 53 -2.32 4.42 2.91
N ILE A 54 -1.48 4.27 3.94
CA ILE A 54 -1.03 5.37 4.80
C ILE A 54 -0.06 6.29 4.07
N THR A 55 0.83 5.78 3.25
CA THR A 55 1.85 6.59 2.58
C THR A 55 1.46 7.06 1.19
N ARG A 56 0.55 6.36 0.50
CA ARG A 56 0.03 6.67 -0.86
C ARG A 56 1.01 7.42 -1.75
N GLY A 57 2.25 6.96 -1.78
CA GLY A 57 3.30 7.63 -2.49
C GLY A 57 4.39 6.67 -2.93
N SER A 58 5.35 7.21 -3.62
CA SER A 58 6.48 6.48 -4.16
C SER A 58 7.74 7.34 -4.07
N ALA A 59 8.87 6.74 -3.79
CA ALA A 59 10.15 7.41 -3.63
C ALA A 59 11.18 6.92 -4.65
N ASN A 60 12.10 7.83 -5.00
CA ASN A 60 13.35 7.51 -5.67
C ASN A 60 14.51 8.19 -4.95
N SER A 61 15.69 8.17 -5.53
CA SER A 61 16.88 8.80 -4.95
C SER A 61 16.77 10.33 -4.75
N ALA A 62 15.91 11.02 -5.52
CA ALA A 62 15.71 12.46 -5.45
C ALA A 62 14.71 12.88 -4.37
N GLY A 63 13.66 12.09 -4.13
CA GLY A 63 12.62 12.46 -3.19
C GLY A 63 11.41 11.56 -3.19
N PHE A 64 10.35 12.03 -2.53
CA PHE A 64 9.10 11.33 -2.36
C PHE A 64 7.98 12.03 -3.15
N TYR A 65 7.27 11.26 -3.97
CA TYR A 65 6.14 11.70 -4.79
C TYR A 65 4.84 11.25 -4.15
N GLN A 66 3.89 12.16 -4.04
CA GLN A 66 2.59 11.90 -3.42
C GLN A 66 1.49 12.56 -4.24
N ILE A 67 0.30 11.94 -4.26
CA ILE A 67 -0.90 12.56 -4.82
C ILE A 67 -1.80 13.01 -3.69
N ILE A 68 -2.18 14.30 -3.72
CA ILE A 68 -3.17 14.86 -2.80
C ILE A 68 -4.49 15.11 -3.54
N MET A 69 -5.58 14.68 -2.93
CA MET A 69 -6.92 14.98 -3.40
C MET A 69 -7.36 16.34 -2.85
N GLN A 70 -7.92 17.17 -3.73
CA GLN A 70 -8.53 18.43 -3.33
C GLN A 70 -10.04 18.25 -3.09
N SER A 71 -10.63 19.15 -2.34
CA SER A 71 -12.07 19.13 -2.02
C SER A 71 -13.01 19.18 -3.24
N ASN A 72 -12.50 19.56 -4.40
CA ASN A 72 -13.24 19.64 -5.67
C ASN A 72 -13.17 18.32 -6.50
N GLY A 73 -12.63 17.22 -5.95
CA GLY A 73 -12.45 15.94 -6.65
C GLY A 73 -11.29 15.93 -7.65
N ARG A 74 -10.43 16.92 -7.62
CA ARG A 74 -9.19 16.98 -8.41
C ARG A 74 -8.01 16.57 -7.56
N SER A 75 -6.92 16.24 -8.19
CA SER A 75 -5.69 15.81 -7.50
C SER A 75 -4.47 16.57 -8.01
N ASN A 76 -3.45 16.65 -7.18
CA ASN A 76 -2.17 17.22 -7.56
C ASN A 76 -1.02 16.33 -7.10
N LEU A 77 0.02 16.29 -7.91
CA LEU A 77 1.31 15.71 -7.54
C LEU A 77 2.08 16.68 -6.64
N LEU A 78 2.49 16.17 -5.49
CA LEU A 78 3.47 16.82 -4.62
C LEU A 78 4.80 16.08 -4.72
N PHE A 79 5.88 16.82 -4.57
CA PHE A 79 7.24 16.32 -4.47
C PHE A 79 7.87 16.82 -3.18
N THR A 80 8.37 15.88 -2.37
CA THR A 80 9.19 16.18 -1.19
C THR A 80 10.65 15.93 -1.56
N ASP A 81 11.40 16.98 -1.71
CA ASP A 81 12.83 16.94 -2.01
C ASP A 81 13.62 16.50 -0.77
N HIS A 82 14.35 15.39 -0.87
CA HIS A 82 15.13 14.85 0.24
C HIS A 82 16.31 15.78 0.64
N ALA A 83 16.90 16.46 -0.34
CA ALA A 83 18.06 17.32 -0.07
C ALA A 83 17.65 18.70 0.46
N ALA A 84 16.53 19.24 -0.03
CA ALA A 84 16.03 20.55 0.37
C ALA A 84 15.09 20.49 1.60
N GLU A 85 14.66 19.29 2.00
CA GLU A 85 13.68 19.04 3.07
C GLU A 85 12.38 19.86 2.89
N LYS A 86 11.93 19.96 1.63
CA LYS A 86 10.77 20.77 1.25
C LYS A 86 9.80 19.97 0.42
N GLN A 87 8.53 20.20 0.69
CA GLN A 87 7.44 19.69 -0.13
C GLN A 87 6.87 20.82 -1.01
N VAL A 88 6.72 20.55 -2.30
CA VAL A 88 6.22 21.50 -3.29
C VAL A 88 5.25 20.79 -4.24
N TYR A 89 4.38 21.58 -4.89
CA TYR A 89 3.66 21.07 -6.08
C TYR A 89 4.67 20.75 -7.19
N LEU A 90 4.48 19.64 -7.89
CA LEU A 90 5.33 19.25 -9.01
C LEU A 90 5.08 20.15 -10.23
N CYS A 91 5.34 21.44 -10.06
CA CYS A 91 5.10 22.49 -11.02
C CYS A 91 6.18 23.57 -10.91
N SER A 92 6.82 23.88 -12.04
CA SER A 92 7.84 24.93 -12.12
C SER A 92 7.32 26.27 -12.63
N THR A 93 6.01 26.39 -12.94
CA THR A 93 5.43 27.61 -13.47
C THR A 93 5.22 28.64 -12.35
N PRO A 94 5.85 29.82 -12.41
CA PRO A 94 5.65 30.87 -11.41
C PRO A 94 4.18 31.31 -11.32
N SER A 95 3.70 31.50 -10.09
CA SER A 95 2.32 31.95 -9.81
C SER A 95 1.22 31.03 -10.37
N CYS A 96 1.53 29.76 -10.57
CA CYS A 96 0.54 28.76 -10.99
C CYS A 96 -0.43 28.48 -9.84
N GLU A 97 -1.74 28.49 -10.15
CA GLU A 97 -2.80 28.17 -9.16
C GLU A 97 -3.00 26.65 -8.99
N HIS A 98 -2.33 25.84 -9.77
CA HIS A 98 -2.39 24.37 -9.78
C HIS A 98 -3.81 23.79 -9.96
N SER A 99 -4.68 24.51 -10.64
CA SER A 99 -6.12 24.24 -10.70
C SER A 99 -6.60 23.53 -11.96
N ASP A 100 -5.78 23.40 -12.98
CA ASP A 100 -6.17 22.82 -14.28
C ASP A 100 -5.03 22.11 -15.02
N ALA A 101 -5.34 21.55 -16.17
CA ALA A 101 -4.44 20.74 -16.99
C ALA A 101 -3.24 21.50 -17.60
N SER A 102 -3.18 22.82 -17.49
CA SER A 102 -1.99 23.59 -17.88
C SER A 102 -0.86 23.48 -16.86
N CYS A 103 -1.16 22.97 -15.67
CA CYS A 103 -0.23 22.75 -14.58
C CYS A 103 0.33 21.31 -14.64
N SER A 104 1.67 21.16 -14.57
CA SER A 104 2.31 19.86 -14.58
C SER A 104 2.01 18.99 -13.34
N SER A 105 1.62 19.62 -12.22
CA SER A 105 1.20 18.86 -11.03
C SER A 105 -0.24 18.38 -11.08
N PHE A 106 -1.08 18.96 -11.96
CA PHE A 106 -2.50 18.63 -12.01
C PHE A 106 -2.75 17.21 -12.50
N ILE A 107 -3.63 16.50 -11.82
CA ILE A 107 -4.10 15.15 -12.15
C ILE A 107 -5.62 15.19 -12.29
N ASP A 108 -6.12 14.84 -13.46
CA ASP A 108 -7.56 14.61 -13.67
C ASP A 108 -7.93 13.23 -13.13
N SER A 109 -8.33 13.19 -11.86
CA SER A 109 -8.67 11.96 -11.15
C SER A 109 -10.17 11.66 -11.12
N ALA A 110 -10.99 12.39 -11.90
CA ALA A 110 -12.43 12.18 -11.91
C ALA A 110 -12.81 10.76 -12.35
N GLY A 111 -13.38 9.97 -11.44
CA GLY A 111 -13.73 8.55 -11.67
C GLY A 111 -12.56 7.58 -11.57
N TYR A 112 -11.42 8.03 -11.03
CA TYR A 112 -10.26 7.19 -10.84
C TYR A 112 -9.73 7.29 -9.41
N TYR A 113 -9.30 6.15 -8.89
CA TYR A 113 -8.31 6.10 -7.84
C TYR A 113 -6.94 6.24 -8.48
N VAL A 114 -6.07 7.11 -7.92
CA VAL A 114 -4.78 7.41 -8.55
C VAL A 114 -3.64 7.34 -7.53
N PHE A 115 -2.50 6.79 -7.96
CA PHE A 115 -1.28 6.76 -7.17
C PHE A 115 -0.04 6.91 -8.06
N PRO A 116 1.07 7.48 -7.53
CA PRO A 116 2.30 7.65 -8.28
C PRO A 116 3.20 6.42 -8.12
N VAL A 117 4.04 6.18 -9.13
CA VAL A 117 5.14 5.23 -9.08
C VAL A 117 6.39 5.93 -9.60
N ALA A 118 7.33 6.23 -8.71
CA ALA A 118 8.58 6.90 -9.05
C ALA A 118 9.66 5.88 -9.43
N LEU A 119 10.18 6.00 -10.64
CA LEU A 119 11.39 5.34 -11.08
C LEU A 119 12.56 6.33 -10.97
N GLU A 120 13.79 5.90 -11.19
CA GLU A 120 14.95 6.78 -11.05
C GLU A 120 14.97 7.91 -12.10
N ASP A 121 14.43 7.68 -13.30
CA ASP A 121 14.45 8.61 -14.42
C ASP A 121 13.06 9.08 -14.90
N LYS A 122 11.98 8.49 -14.37
CA LYS A 122 10.60 8.73 -14.81
C LYS A 122 9.63 8.69 -13.65
N LEU A 123 8.49 9.33 -13.84
CA LEU A 123 7.34 9.23 -12.95
C LEU A 123 6.17 8.59 -13.71
N LEU A 124 5.61 7.55 -13.15
CA LEU A 124 4.38 6.94 -13.63
C LEU A 124 3.22 7.36 -12.72
N VAL A 125 2.04 7.52 -13.29
CA VAL A 125 0.80 7.70 -12.54
C VAL A 125 -0.18 6.63 -12.98
N VAL A 126 -0.59 5.83 -12.03
CA VAL A 126 -1.56 4.75 -12.23
C VAL A 126 -2.96 5.29 -11.95
N TYR A 127 -3.88 5.06 -12.87
CA TYR A 127 -5.29 5.42 -12.76
C TYR A 127 -6.11 4.14 -12.74
N SER A 128 -6.62 3.77 -11.59
CA SER A 128 -7.56 2.67 -11.44
C SER A 128 -8.98 3.19 -11.55
N TYR A 129 -9.75 2.68 -12.50
CA TYR A 129 -11.15 3.08 -12.67
C TYR A 129 -11.98 2.68 -11.44
N ILE A 130 -12.74 3.63 -10.91
CA ILE A 130 -13.74 3.39 -9.87
C ILE A 130 -15.10 3.36 -10.56
N SER A 131 -15.78 2.20 -10.49
CA SER A 131 -17.13 2.07 -11.05
C SER A 131 -18.10 3.00 -10.30
N LEU A 132 -18.56 4.04 -10.99
CA LEU A 132 -19.57 4.94 -10.48
C LEU A 132 -20.95 4.55 -11.04
N PRO A 133 -22.02 4.64 -10.22
CA PRO A 133 -23.36 4.44 -10.71
C PRO A 133 -23.64 5.39 -11.88
N ASP A 134 -24.30 4.89 -12.92
CA ASP A 134 -24.75 5.65 -14.09
C ASP A 134 -23.64 6.23 -15.01
N GLU A 135 -22.37 5.94 -14.77
CA GLU A 135 -21.28 6.26 -15.69
C GLU A 135 -20.89 5.07 -16.58
N ALA A 136 -20.57 5.37 -17.85
CA ALA A 136 -20.01 4.36 -18.72
C ALA A 136 -18.63 3.93 -18.20
N PRO A 137 -18.30 2.62 -18.22
CA PRO A 137 -16.98 2.13 -17.83
C PRO A 137 -15.86 2.82 -18.62
N LYS A 138 -14.82 3.24 -17.89
CA LYS A 138 -13.61 3.81 -18.48
C LYS A 138 -12.45 2.82 -18.29
N PRO A 139 -11.46 2.77 -19.20
CA PRO A 139 -10.29 1.95 -18.99
C PRO A 139 -9.45 2.47 -17.83
N SER A 140 -8.91 1.58 -17.01
CA SER A 140 -7.77 1.89 -16.15
C SER A 140 -6.56 2.18 -17.04
N LYS A 141 -5.67 3.09 -16.62
CA LYS A 141 -4.53 3.49 -17.45
C LYS A 141 -3.29 3.81 -16.63
N VAL A 142 -2.16 3.83 -17.31
CA VAL A 142 -0.91 4.33 -16.75
C VAL A 142 -0.42 5.48 -17.64
N GLU A 143 -0.12 6.61 -17.03
CA GLU A 143 0.57 7.73 -17.66
C GLU A 143 2.03 7.75 -17.26
N MET A 144 2.88 8.17 -18.16
CA MET A 144 4.33 8.37 -17.93
C MET A 144 4.68 9.82 -18.18
N MET A 145 5.60 10.35 -17.37
CA MET A 145 6.10 11.71 -17.46
C MET A 145 7.54 11.79 -16.95
N ASP A 146 8.20 12.90 -17.19
CA ASP A 146 9.47 13.22 -16.56
C ASP A 146 9.29 13.45 -15.04
N LEU A 147 10.36 13.32 -14.26
CA LEU A 147 10.33 13.50 -12.81
C LEU A 147 9.85 14.90 -12.36
N ASN A 148 9.83 15.88 -13.24
CA ASN A 148 9.31 17.24 -13.00
C ASN A 148 7.83 17.41 -13.41
N GLY A 149 7.17 16.34 -13.82
CA GLY A 149 5.75 16.33 -14.23
C GLY A 149 5.51 16.76 -15.68
N THR A 150 6.55 17.09 -16.46
CA THR A 150 6.43 17.44 -17.88
C THR A 150 6.45 16.22 -18.81
N ASN A 151 6.24 16.43 -20.09
CA ASN A 151 6.25 15.40 -21.13
C ASN A 151 5.28 14.21 -20.84
N ARG A 152 4.14 14.54 -20.22
CA ARG A 152 3.11 13.56 -19.87
C ARG A 152 2.51 12.92 -21.11
N ARG A 153 2.41 11.59 -21.09
CA ARG A 153 1.73 10.80 -22.12
C ARG A 153 1.10 9.55 -21.51
N THR A 154 0.04 9.06 -22.11
CA THR A 154 -0.47 7.72 -21.80
C THR A 154 0.55 6.69 -22.23
N LEU A 155 0.96 5.84 -21.31
CA LEU A 155 1.83 4.69 -21.57
C LEU A 155 1.00 3.48 -22.00
N CYS A 156 -0.04 3.17 -21.23
CA CYS A 156 -0.89 2.01 -21.42
C CYS A 156 -2.34 2.34 -21.04
N GLU A 157 -3.30 1.87 -21.83
CA GLU A 157 -4.71 1.75 -21.42
C GLU A 157 -5.06 0.27 -21.35
N LEU A 158 -5.61 -0.17 -20.22
CA LEU A 158 -6.03 -1.55 -20.03
C LEU A 158 -7.41 -1.78 -20.65
N GLU A 159 -7.75 -3.04 -20.86
CA GLU A 159 -9.10 -3.40 -21.27
C GLU A 159 -10.16 -2.92 -20.28
N ASN A 160 -11.36 -2.59 -20.78
CA ASN A 160 -12.49 -2.26 -19.92
C ASN A 160 -12.80 -3.41 -18.96
N GLY A 161 -13.15 -3.07 -17.71
CA GLY A 161 -13.42 -4.04 -16.67
C GLY A 161 -12.17 -4.48 -15.89
N ILE A 162 -11.00 -3.87 -16.17
CA ILE A 162 -9.83 -4.05 -15.29
C ILE A 162 -9.74 -2.87 -14.33
N THR A 163 -9.73 -3.20 -13.04
CA THR A 163 -9.43 -2.26 -11.94
C THR A 163 -8.07 -2.61 -11.37
N LEU A 164 -7.29 -1.60 -10.97
CA LEU A 164 -5.95 -1.78 -10.39
C LEU A 164 -6.00 -1.52 -8.89
N GLN A 165 -5.13 -2.19 -8.15
CA GLN A 165 -4.99 -2.02 -6.70
C GLN A 165 -3.74 -1.21 -6.39
N ASP A 166 -3.65 -0.74 -5.15
CA ASP A 166 -2.46 -0.10 -4.59
C ASP A 166 -1.26 -1.05 -4.60
N GLY A 167 -0.10 -0.45 -4.66
CA GLY A 167 1.16 -1.16 -4.68
C GLY A 167 1.62 -1.51 -6.10
N ALA A 168 2.90 -1.35 -6.31
CA ALA A 168 3.55 -1.63 -7.57
C ALA A 168 4.95 -2.19 -7.34
N ALA A 169 5.31 -3.24 -8.06
CA ALA A 169 6.69 -3.61 -8.27
C ALA A 169 7.17 -3.07 -9.62
N ALA A 170 8.42 -2.69 -9.71
CA ALA A 170 9.02 -2.25 -10.95
C ALA A 170 10.39 -2.88 -11.17
N SER A 171 10.78 -2.97 -12.42
CA SER A 171 12.15 -3.17 -12.89
C SER A 171 12.52 -2.01 -13.81
N GLU A 172 13.71 -2.00 -14.38
CA GLU A 172 14.08 -1.00 -15.40
C GLU A 172 13.15 -1.02 -16.62
N LYS A 173 12.51 -2.16 -16.92
CA LYS A 173 11.73 -2.38 -18.13
C LYS A 173 10.24 -2.60 -17.89
N SER A 174 9.85 -2.95 -16.69
CA SER A 174 8.49 -3.42 -16.41
C SER A 174 7.91 -2.77 -15.18
N LEU A 175 6.60 -2.51 -15.23
CA LEU A 175 5.76 -2.15 -14.09
C LEU A 175 4.79 -3.31 -13.83
N THR A 176 4.78 -3.85 -12.61
CA THR A 176 3.90 -4.95 -12.20
C THR A 176 2.88 -4.46 -11.19
N LEU A 177 1.61 -4.76 -11.44
CA LEU A 177 0.45 -4.27 -10.68
C LEU A 177 -0.52 -5.41 -10.40
N CYS A 178 -1.06 -5.48 -9.19
CA CYS A 178 -2.25 -6.27 -8.91
C CYS A 178 -3.51 -5.55 -9.40
N GLY A 179 -4.50 -6.33 -9.79
CA GLY A 179 -5.80 -5.79 -10.20
C GLY A 179 -6.86 -6.88 -10.29
N ASN A 180 -8.06 -6.47 -10.66
CA ASN A 180 -9.18 -7.36 -10.83
C ASN A 180 -9.69 -7.25 -12.26
N ARG A 181 -9.91 -8.38 -12.91
CA ARG A 181 -10.68 -8.47 -14.14
C ARG A 181 -12.14 -8.71 -13.78
N VAL A 182 -13.00 -7.78 -14.11
CA VAL A 182 -14.44 -7.85 -13.88
C VAL A 182 -15.12 -8.21 -15.19
N GLN A 183 -15.81 -9.33 -15.21
CA GLN A 183 -16.52 -9.83 -16.40
C GLN A 183 -17.94 -10.22 -16.02
N GLU A 184 -18.88 -9.96 -16.89
CA GLU A 184 -20.24 -10.46 -16.77
C GLU A 184 -20.32 -11.81 -17.50
N ASN A 185 -20.77 -12.86 -16.81
CA ASN A 185 -21.03 -14.14 -17.44
C ASN A 185 -22.34 -14.08 -18.28
N GLY A 186 -22.55 -15.05 -19.15
CA GLY A 186 -23.74 -15.09 -20.00
C GLY A 186 -25.09 -15.23 -19.25
N GLN A 187 -25.07 -15.24 -17.91
CA GLN A 187 -26.24 -15.30 -17.04
C GLN A 187 -26.47 -13.96 -16.27
N GLY A 188 -25.71 -12.91 -16.61
CA GLY A 188 -25.80 -11.61 -15.93
C GLY A 188 -25.13 -11.55 -14.55
N GLN A 189 -24.32 -12.55 -14.20
CA GLN A 189 -23.57 -12.54 -12.95
C GLN A 189 -22.20 -11.94 -13.17
N VAL A 190 -21.80 -11.04 -12.28
CA VAL A 190 -20.49 -10.43 -12.28
C VAL A 190 -19.47 -11.39 -11.65
N GLN A 191 -18.44 -11.72 -12.39
CA GLN A 191 -17.28 -12.46 -11.91
C GLN A 191 -16.09 -11.51 -11.74
N VAL A 192 -15.48 -11.52 -10.56
CA VAL A 192 -14.27 -10.77 -10.26
C VAL A 192 -13.12 -11.76 -10.17
N GLN A 193 -12.12 -11.56 -11.00
CA GLN A 193 -10.96 -12.43 -11.07
C GLN A 193 -9.68 -11.62 -10.80
N PRO A 194 -9.04 -11.82 -9.65
CA PRO A 194 -7.79 -11.16 -9.32
C PRO A 194 -6.65 -11.64 -10.21
N CYS A 195 -5.87 -10.69 -10.70
CA CYS A 195 -4.77 -10.89 -11.63
C CYS A 195 -3.55 -10.07 -11.25
N LEU A 196 -2.37 -10.51 -11.68
CA LEU A 196 -1.14 -9.74 -11.70
C LEU A 196 -0.83 -9.36 -13.15
N PHE A 197 -0.68 -8.07 -13.41
CA PHE A 197 -0.40 -7.52 -14.74
C PHE A 197 1.03 -6.99 -14.79
N GLU A 198 1.68 -7.17 -15.91
CA GLU A 198 2.95 -6.54 -16.24
C GLU A 198 2.77 -5.60 -17.42
N ILE A 199 3.33 -4.41 -17.31
CA ILE A 199 3.34 -3.38 -18.33
C ILE A 199 4.79 -3.08 -18.71
N ASP A 200 5.14 -3.29 -19.98
CA ASP A 200 6.43 -2.89 -20.52
C ASP A 200 6.52 -1.36 -20.56
N ILE A 201 7.51 -0.79 -19.89
CA ILE A 201 7.63 0.67 -19.71
C ILE A 201 8.04 1.38 -21.01
N GLU A 202 8.71 0.70 -21.92
CA GLU A 202 9.12 1.29 -23.19
C GLU A 202 7.97 1.32 -24.20
N THR A 203 7.27 0.21 -24.36
CA THR A 203 6.24 0.00 -25.39
C THR A 203 4.82 0.23 -24.93
N GLY A 204 4.54 0.15 -23.63
CA GLY A 204 3.21 0.18 -23.03
C GLY A 204 2.43 -1.14 -23.23
N ALA A 205 3.08 -2.19 -23.72
CA ALA A 205 2.43 -3.50 -23.85
C ALA A 205 2.08 -4.05 -22.48
N CYS A 206 0.81 -4.46 -22.31
CA CYS A 206 0.32 -5.05 -21.07
C CYS A 206 0.11 -6.56 -21.25
N SER A 207 0.60 -7.36 -20.33
CA SER A 207 0.40 -8.81 -20.25
C SER A 207 -0.07 -9.23 -18.87
N GLU A 208 -0.78 -10.34 -18.79
CA GLU A 208 -1.18 -10.95 -17.54
C GLU A 208 -0.16 -12.02 -17.15
N LEU A 209 0.54 -11.80 -16.01
CA LEU A 209 1.54 -12.72 -15.49
C LEU A 209 0.93 -13.86 -14.69
N TYR A 210 -0.12 -13.55 -13.93
CA TYR A 210 -0.74 -14.49 -13.00
C TYR A 210 -2.23 -14.20 -12.86
N ARG A 211 -2.98 -15.26 -12.65
CA ARG A 211 -4.43 -15.21 -12.40
C ARG A 211 -4.76 -16.22 -11.31
N THR A 212 -5.51 -15.78 -10.31
CA THR A 212 -6.00 -16.71 -9.32
C THR A 212 -6.98 -17.69 -9.95
N ALA A 213 -6.82 -18.98 -9.67
CA ALA A 213 -7.83 -19.96 -10.06
C ALA A 213 -9.14 -19.67 -9.30
N ALA A 214 -10.27 -19.73 -9.99
CA ALA A 214 -11.57 -19.80 -9.33
C ALA A 214 -11.76 -21.23 -8.78
N ALA A 215 -12.03 -21.35 -7.49
CA ALA A 215 -12.39 -22.65 -6.90
C ALA A 215 -13.89 -22.71 -6.63
N GLU A 216 -14.44 -23.93 -6.69
CA GLU A 216 -15.85 -24.18 -6.36
C GLU A 216 -16.06 -23.91 -4.86
N GLY A 217 -17.11 -23.13 -4.52
CA GLY A 217 -17.41 -22.75 -3.12
C GLY A 217 -16.69 -21.49 -2.61
N GLU A 218 -15.86 -20.83 -3.42
CA GLU A 218 -15.29 -19.52 -3.07
C GLU A 218 -16.31 -18.42 -3.39
N GLN A 219 -16.67 -17.59 -2.38
CA GLN A 219 -17.55 -16.45 -2.59
C GLN A 219 -16.81 -15.21 -3.07
N GLN A 220 -15.63 -14.97 -2.52
CA GLN A 220 -14.81 -13.80 -2.84
C GLN A 220 -13.33 -14.15 -2.77
N LYS A 221 -12.57 -13.58 -3.69
CA LYS A 221 -11.11 -13.69 -3.70
C LYS A 221 -10.47 -12.34 -4.02
N SER A 222 -9.39 -12.04 -3.35
CA SER A 222 -8.57 -10.85 -3.59
C SER A 222 -7.11 -11.26 -3.72
N LEU A 223 -6.33 -10.49 -4.46
CA LEU A 223 -4.89 -10.68 -4.65
C LEU A 223 -4.17 -9.35 -4.38
N PHE A 224 -3.13 -9.37 -3.59
CA PHE A 224 -2.33 -8.21 -3.22
C PHE A 224 -0.85 -8.48 -3.45
N LEU A 225 -0.14 -7.49 -3.97
CA LEU A 225 1.32 -7.48 -4.02
C LEU A 225 1.83 -7.01 -2.65
N ARG A 226 2.64 -7.84 -1.97
CA ARG A 226 3.18 -7.54 -0.64
C ARG A 226 4.67 -7.26 -0.64
N GLY A 227 5.39 -7.75 -1.64
CA GLY A 227 6.83 -7.59 -1.71
C GLY A 227 7.42 -8.13 -2.98
N VAL A 228 8.73 -8.03 -3.04
CA VAL A 228 9.56 -8.62 -4.09
C VAL A 228 10.78 -9.23 -3.41
N SER A 229 11.04 -10.50 -3.70
CA SER A 229 12.27 -11.19 -3.33
C SER A 229 13.27 -11.17 -4.48
N ASP A 230 14.42 -11.76 -4.28
CA ASP A 230 15.42 -11.97 -5.36
C ASP A 230 14.90 -12.92 -6.44
N THR A 231 13.88 -13.73 -6.16
CA THR A 231 13.43 -14.85 -7.00
C THR A 231 11.99 -14.74 -7.45
N GLY A 232 11.16 -13.87 -6.85
CA GLY A 232 9.74 -13.80 -7.18
C GLY A 232 8.99 -12.62 -6.56
N PHE A 233 7.71 -12.53 -6.92
CA PHE A 233 6.77 -11.62 -6.30
C PHE A 233 6.17 -12.25 -5.03
N ILE A 234 6.14 -11.51 -3.94
CA ILE A 234 5.44 -11.92 -2.71
C ILE A 234 4.01 -11.44 -2.82
N LEU A 235 3.10 -12.39 -2.92
CA LEU A 235 1.68 -12.15 -3.13
C LEU A 235 0.87 -12.65 -1.92
N LYS A 236 -0.23 -11.97 -1.63
CA LYS A 236 -1.23 -12.40 -0.66
C LYS A 236 -2.56 -12.63 -1.35
N THR A 237 -3.19 -13.77 -1.14
CA THR A 237 -4.60 -13.98 -1.45
C THR A 237 -5.43 -13.97 -0.17
N ILE A 238 -6.60 -13.37 -0.27
CA ILE A 238 -7.67 -13.46 0.73
C ILE A 238 -8.85 -14.11 0.04
N THR A 239 -9.29 -15.25 0.56
CA THR A 239 -10.42 -16.01 0.00
C THR A 239 -11.45 -16.24 1.08
N THR A 240 -12.71 -15.85 0.85
CA THR A 240 -13.82 -16.20 1.73
C THR A 240 -14.56 -17.39 1.15
N GLU A 241 -14.60 -18.50 1.90
CA GLU A 241 -15.35 -19.70 1.56
C GLU A 241 -16.85 -19.47 1.78
N GLU A 242 -17.68 -20.35 1.26
CA GLU A 242 -19.12 -20.32 1.56
C GLU A 242 -19.38 -20.53 3.06
N TYR A 243 -20.22 -19.67 3.66
CA TYR A 243 -20.64 -19.79 5.05
C TYR A 243 -22.15 -19.50 5.18
N GLU A 244 -22.76 -20.01 6.24
CA GLU A 244 -24.14 -19.71 6.57
C GLU A 244 -24.25 -18.32 7.20
N THR A 245 -24.96 -17.42 6.53
CA THR A 245 -25.19 -16.06 7.04
C THR A 245 -26.09 -16.07 8.28
N SER A 246 -25.96 -15.06 9.14
CA SER A 246 -26.74 -14.87 10.36
C SER A 246 -27.50 -13.55 10.30
N GLU A 247 -28.68 -13.49 10.92
CA GLU A 247 -29.40 -12.23 11.13
C GLU A 247 -28.74 -11.39 12.23
N ASP A 248 -28.00 -12.01 13.12
CA ASP A 248 -27.16 -11.34 14.10
C ASP A 248 -25.85 -10.90 13.42
N MET A 249 -25.64 -9.60 13.32
CA MET A 249 -24.50 -9.00 12.64
C MET A 249 -23.15 -9.44 13.23
N GLN A 250 -23.06 -9.56 14.56
CA GLN A 250 -21.81 -9.98 15.20
C GLN A 250 -21.49 -11.44 14.89
N ALA A 251 -22.50 -12.32 14.98
CA ALA A 251 -22.35 -13.72 14.63
C ALA A 251 -22.07 -13.92 13.14
N ASP A 252 -22.57 -13.04 12.27
CA ASP A 252 -22.29 -13.08 10.82
C ASP A 252 -20.84 -12.69 10.53
N ILE A 253 -20.32 -11.64 11.19
CA ILE A 253 -18.92 -11.23 11.11
C ILE A 253 -17.99 -12.37 11.56
N GLU A 254 -18.24 -12.97 12.71
CA GLU A 254 -17.45 -14.09 13.22
C GLU A 254 -17.41 -15.29 12.25
N ARG A 255 -18.56 -15.62 11.64
CA ARG A 255 -18.63 -16.70 10.64
C ARG A 255 -17.86 -16.35 9.38
N MET A 256 -18.01 -15.14 8.89
CA MET A 256 -17.26 -14.65 7.73
C MET A 256 -15.74 -14.69 7.98
N GLU A 257 -15.29 -14.21 9.15
CA GLU A 257 -13.89 -14.26 9.56
C GLU A 257 -13.38 -15.70 9.59
N ASN A 258 -14.11 -16.61 10.23
CA ASN A 258 -13.74 -18.02 10.28
C ASN A 258 -13.73 -18.72 8.91
N ALA A 259 -14.53 -18.24 7.96
CA ALA A 259 -14.54 -18.70 6.57
C ALA A 259 -13.44 -18.05 5.70
N THR A 260 -12.74 -17.06 6.22
CA THR A 260 -11.73 -16.33 5.47
C THR A 260 -10.37 -16.98 5.62
N VAL A 261 -9.73 -17.27 4.48
CA VAL A 261 -8.40 -17.85 4.38
C VAL A 261 -7.45 -16.81 3.80
N HIS A 262 -6.36 -16.57 4.49
CA HIS A 262 -5.25 -15.73 4.07
C HIS A 262 -4.08 -16.63 3.69
N ARG A 263 -3.52 -16.40 2.52
CA ARG A 263 -2.36 -17.13 2.03
C ARG A 263 -1.34 -16.16 1.47
N VAL A 264 -0.12 -16.19 2.00
CA VAL A 264 1.03 -15.44 1.48
C VAL A 264 1.97 -16.43 0.82
N PHE A 265 2.38 -16.12 -0.40
CA PHE A 265 3.23 -17.00 -1.19
C PHE A 265 4.15 -16.21 -2.12
N GLU A 266 5.25 -16.82 -2.49
CA GLU A 266 6.12 -16.34 -3.55
C GLU A 266 5.68 -16.92 -4.89
N LEU A 267 5.54 -16.05 -5.89
CA LEU A 267 5.36 -16.40 -7.30
C LEU A 267 6.71 -16.20 -8.01
N PRO A 268 7.43 -17.29 -8.38
CA PRO A 268 8.76 -17.18 -8.97
C PRO A 268 8.75 -16.48 -10.34
N PHE A 269 9.79 -15.65 -10.63
CA PHE A 269 9.95 -14.97 -11.91
C PHE A 269 10.13 -15.92 -13.10
N ASP A 270 10.65 -17.12 -12.86
CA ASP A 270 10.86 -18.14 -13.90
C ASP A 270 9.59 -18.93 -14.27
N GLY A 271 8.45 -18.62 -13.65
CA GLY A 271 7.19 -19.32 -13.86
C GLY A 271 7.12 -20.68 -13.15
N GLY A 272 7.98 -20.92 -12.18
CA GLY A 272 7.93 -22.08 -11.30
C GLY A 272 6.65 -22.14 -10.45
N PRO A 273 6.43 -23.23 -9.70
CA PRO A 273 5.28 -23.37 -8.82
C PRO A 273 5.34 -22.33 -7.69
N GLU A 274 4.15 -21.92 -7.22
CA GLU A 274 4.01 -21.06 -6.05
C GLU A 274 4.67 -21.70 -4.81
N HIS A 275 5.36 -20.88 -4.05
CA HIS A 275 5.99 -21.29 -2.79
C HIS A 275 5.25 -20.62 -1.61
N GLU A 276 4.48 -21.41 -0.85
CA GLU A 276 3.72 -20.89 0.29
C GLU A 276 4.65 -20.50 1.44
N LEU A 277 4.49 -19.28 1.94
CA LEU A 277 5.21 -18.74 3.08
C LEU A 277 4.35 -18.77 4.36
N LEU A 278 3.07 -18.41 4.25
CA LEU A 278 2.16 -18.35 5.39
C LEU A 278 0.73 -18.64 4.93
N CYS A 279 0.00 -19.46 5.69
CA CYS A 279 -1.42 -19.69 5.49
C CYS A 279 -2.13 -19.73 6.85
N TYR A 280 -3.22 -18.97 6.99
CA TYR A 280 -4.00 -18.91 8.22
C TYR A 280 -5.47 -18.61 7.93
N ARG A 281 -6.34 -18.84 8.94
CA ARG A 281 -7.78 -18.55 8.92
C ARG A 281 -8.13 -17.53 9.99
N GLY A 282 -9.23 -16.84 9.80
CA GLY A 282 -9.79 -15.92 10.76
C GLY A 282 -9.25 -14.51 10.62
N ASN A 283 -9.15 -13.82 11.76
CA ASN A 283 -8.67 -12.44 11.80
C ASN A 283 -7.27 -12.31 11.21
N ALA A 284 -7.08 -11.25 10.46
CA ALA A 284 -5.84 -11.02 9.77
C ALA A 284 -4.68 -10.84 10.77
N TYR A 285 -3.67 -11.69 10.64
CA TYR A 285 -2.34 -11.31 11.12
C TYR A 285 -1.87 -10.09 10.32
N TYR A 286 -1.25 -9.16 11.01
CA TYR A 286 -0.61 -8.06 10.32
C TYR A 286 0.75 -8.56 9.80
N GLU A 287 0.84 -8.74 8.49
CA GLU A 287 2.03 -9.23 7.83
C GLU A 287 2.65 -8.20 6.89
N GLU A 288 3.97 -8.10 6.92
CA GLU A 288 4.77 -7.24 6.05
C GLU A 288 6.05 -7.95 5.58
N TYR A 289 6.48 -7.65 4.36
CA TYR A 289 7.68 -8.23 3.76
C TYR A 289 8.83 -7.22 3.74
N SER A 290 9.97 -7.57 4.34
CA SER A 290 11.14 -6.69 4.48
C SER A 290 12.03 -6.62 3.23
N GLY A 291 11.81 -7.43 2.22
CA GLY A 291 12.71 -7.71 1.11
C GLY A 291 13.53 -9.00 1.30
N GLU A 292 13.63 -9.50 2.53
CA GLU A 292 14.35 -10.73 2.87
C GLU A 292 13.45 -11.78 3.56
N ALA A 293 12.52 -11.33 4.41
CA ALA A 293 11.61 -12.20 5.16
C ALA A 293 10.22 -11.59 5.33
N LEU A 294 9.23 -12.44 5.51
CA LEU A 294 7.87 -12.08 5.89
C LEU A 294 7.79 -12.00 7.41
N TYR A 295 7.41 -10.84 7.95
CA TYR A 295 7.16 -10.62 9.37
C TYR A 295 5.66 -10.54 9.61
N TYR A 296 5.18 -11.08 10.74
CA TYR A 296 3.78 -11.00 11.13
C TYR A 296 3.61 -11.07 12.64
N LEU A 297 2.47 -10.57 13.11
CA LEU A 297 2.05 -10.63 14.51
C LEU A 297 1.05 -11.79 14.67
N ASP A 298 1.41 -12.76 15.51
CA ASP A 298 0.57 -13.91 15.87
C ASP A 298 -0.16 -13.58 17.17
N TYR A 299 -1.41 -13.13 17.07
CA TYR A 299 -2.19 -12.66 18.22
C TYR A 299 -2.75 -13.84 19.00
N ARG A 300 -2.76 -13.72 20.34
CA ARG A 300 -3.36 -14.71 21.20
C ARG A 300 -4.88 -14.62 21.16
N GLU A 301 -5.57 -15.77 21.30
CA GLU A 301 -7.04 -15.83 21.28
C GLU A 301 -7.69 -14.97 22.37
N ASP A 302 -7.02 -14.78 23.52
CA ASP A 302 -7.51 -13.97 24.63
C ASP A 302 -7.15 -12.47 24.48
N GLU A 303 -6.57 -12.09 23.35
CA GLU A 303 -6.14 -10.72 23.02
C GLU A 303 -5.20 -10.10 24.07
N SER A 304 -4.56 -10.91 24.90
CA SER A 304 -3.68 -10.43 25.96
C SER A 304 -2.29 -10.02 25.48
N SER A 305 -1.86 -10.55 24.34
CA SER A 305 -0.54 -10.32 23.74
C SER A 305 -0.50 -10.84 22.31
N CYS A 306 0.66 -10.66 21.68
CA CYS A 306 1.02 -11.30 20.41
C CYS A 306 2.48 -11.71 20.41
N ASP A 307 2.85 -12.59 19.50
CA ASP A 307 4.24 -12.93 19.19
C ASP A 307 4.64 -12.24 17.89
N LEU A 308 5.83 -11.63 17.82
CA LEU A 308 6.39 -11.18 16.55
C LEU A 308 7.16 -12.34 15.93
N CYS A 309 6.68 -12.78 14.79
CA CYS A 309 7.22 -13.93 14.04
C CYS A 309 7.82 -13.50 12.72
N CYS A 310 8.73 -14.30 12.17
CA CYS A 310 9.20 -14.15 10.81
C CYS A 310 9.24 -15.49 10.06
N VAL A 311 9.14 -15.42 8.74
CA VAL A 311 9.30 -16.54 7.80
C VAL A 311 10.32 -16.13 6.77
N GLY A 312 11.47 -16.76 6.78
CA GLY A 312 12.51 -16.57 5.78
C GLY A 312 12.20 -17.26 4.44
N PRO A 313 13.06 -17.10 3.42
CA PRO A 313 12.87 -17.67 2.09
C PRO A 313 12.70 -19.20 2.06
N GLY A 314 13.19 -19.88 3.09
CA GLY A 314 13.05 -21.33 3.25
C GLY A 314 11.72 -21.81 3.85
N GLY A 315 10.79 -20.88 4.15
CA GLY A 315 9.48 -21.20 4.75
C GLY A 315 9.54 -21.60 6.24
N ALA A 316 10.70 -21.51 6.88
CA ALA A 316 10.83 -21.81 8.30
C ALA A 316 10.29 -20.62 9.13
N LYS A 317 9.32 -20.91 10.00
CA LYS A 317 8.80 -19.94 10.97
C LYS A 317 9.77 -19.84 12.16
N GLU A 318 10.09 -18.60 12.53
CA GLU A 318 10.85 -18.28 13.73
C GLU A 318 10.06 -17.26 14.57
N ILE A 319 10.12 -17.37 15.90
CA ILE A 319 9.58 -16.38 16.84
C ILE A 319 10.73 -15.44 17.19
N LEU A 320 10.63 -14.20 16.73
CA LEU A 320 11.62 -13.16 17.02
C LEU A 320 11.40 -12.56 18.41
N VAL A 321 10.14 -12.33 18.79
CA VAL A 321 9.75 -11.85 20.12
C VAL A 321 8.56 -12.66 20.60
N GLU A 322 8.74 -13.43 21.65
CA GLU A 322 7.65 -14.14 22.34
C GLU A 322 6.99 -13.21 23.37
N ASP A 323 5.66 -13.26 23.45
CA ASP A 323 4.85 -12.47 24.41
C ASP A 323 5.23 -10.97 24.43
N PHE A 324 4.89 -10.29 23.37
CA PHE A 324 5.25 -8.88 23.16
C PHE A 324 4.80 -7.99 24.34
N ALA A 325 3.59 -8.24 24.89
CA ALA A 325 3.06 -7.50 26.05
C ALA A 325 3.87 -7.70 27.33
N ALA A 326 4.55 -8.85 27.48
CA ALA A 326 5.35 -9.14 28.67
C ALA A 326 6.74 -8.48 28.62
N GLN A 327 7.17 -8.00 27.46
CA GLN A 327 8.51 -7.44 27.29
C GLN A 327 8.71 -6.18 28.14
N PRO A 328 9.86 -6.02 28.81
CA PRO A 328 10.11 -4.90 29.72
C PRO A 328 10.03 -3.52 29.07
N ALA A 329 10.37 -3.43 27.78
CA ALA A 329 10.34 -2.19 27.02
C ALA A 329 8.93 -1.81 26.56
N VAL A 330 7.96 -2.74 26.60
CA VAL A 330 6.61 -2.51 26.11
C VAL A 330 5.74 -1.89 27.19
N ARG A 331 5.06 -0.79 26.85
CA ARG A 331 4.15 -0.09 27.75
C ARG A 331 2.99 -0.97 28.17
N LYS A 332 2.69 -0.97 29.45
CA LYS A 332 1.50 -1.67 29.97
C LYS A 332 0.24 -0.95 29.50
N THR A 333 -0.72 -1.73 29.05
CA THR A 333 -1.99 -1.24 28.52
C THR A 333 -3.13 -2.17 28.95
N THR A 334 -4.34 -1.65 28.93
CA THR A 334 -5.58 -2.44 29.01
C THR A 334 -6.27 -2.54 27.66
N VAL A 335 -5.70 -1.93 26.62
CA VAL A 335 -6.19 -2.04 25.25
C VAL A 335 -5.86 -3.45 24.73
N PRO A 336 -6.81 -4.16 24.14
CA PRO A 336 -6.57 -5.51 23.61
C PRO A 336 -5.50 -5.54 22.51
N PHE A 337 -4.73 -6.62 22.47
CA PHE A 337 -3.73 -6.87 21.42
C PHE A 337 -4.40 -7.50 20.21
N THR A 338 -4.96 -6.66 19.33
CA THR A 338 -5.60 -7.04 18.07
C THR A 338 -4.88 -6.38 16.90
N SER A 339 -5.17 -6.80 15.69
CA SER A 339 -4.60 -6.23 14.47
C SER A 339 -4.91 -4.72 14.26
N GLY A 340 -5.97 -4.21 14.91
CA GLY A 340 -6.29 -2.78 14.92
C GLY A 340 -5.47 -1.96 15.91
N ASN A 341 -4.94 -2.60 16.95
CA ASN A 341 -4.29 -1.92 18.07
C ASN A 341 -2.77 -2.10 18.09
N VAL A 342 -2.28 -3.23 17.59
CA VAL A 342 -0.84 -3.52 17.44
C VAL A 342 -0.60 -3.99 16.02
N PHE A 343 0.29 -3.34 15.31
CA PHE A 343 0.57 -3.68 13.91
C PHE A 343 1.99 -3.31 13.50
N ILE A 344 2.51 -4.01 12.50
CA ILE A 344 3.79 -3.67 11.88
C ILE A 344 3.58 -2.42 11.04
N TYR A 345 4.35 -1.38 11.29
CA TYR A 345 4.30 -0.11 10.57
C TYR A 345 5.23 -0.09 9.36
N GLY A 346 6.25 -0.94 9.36
CA GLY A 346 7.24 -1.03 8.30
C GLY A 346 8.63 -1.41 8.82
N PHE A 347 9.65 -1.09 8.04
CA PHE A 347 11.03 -1.44 8.33
C PHE A 347 11.94 -0.22 8.27
N LEU A 348 12.96 -0.20 9.11
CA LEU A 348 14.04 0.79 9.08
C LEU A 348 15.38 0.08 9.30
N ASN A 349 16.13 -0.12 8.23
CA ASN A 349 17.36 -0.93 8.22
C ASN A 349 17.09 -2.32 8.83
N GLU A 350 17.82 -2.69 9.90
CA GLU A 350 17.67 -3.95 10.62
C GLU A 350 16.53 -3.97 11.65
N TYR A 351 15.61 -3.02 11.61
CA TYR A 351 14.51 -2.93 12.58
C TYR A 351 13.14 -3.12 11.95
N VAL A 352 12.30 -3.92 12.59
CA VAL A 352 10.85 -3.94 12.39
C VAL A 352 10.24 -2.84 13.26
N LEU A 353 9.44 -1.97 12.67
CA LEU A 353 8.72 -0.93 13.41
C LEU A 353 7.32 -1.45 13.75
N VAL A 354 7.01 -1.51 15.04
CA VAL A 354 5.72 -1.97 15.55
C VAL A 354 5.01 -0.81 16.23
N ASN A 355 3.83 -0.47 15.77
CA ASN A 355 2.95 0.50 16.43
C ASN A 355 2.07 -0.22 17.45
N HIS A 356 1.83 0.42 18.58
CA HIS A 356 0.99 -0.08 19.65
C HIS A 356 0.09 1.04 20.17
N LEU A 357 -1.22 0.86 20.04
CA LEU A 357 -2.22 1.68 20.71
C LEU A 357 -2.22 1.30 22.20
N TYR A 358 -1.71 2.19 23.06
CA TYR A 358 -1.59 1.88 24.47
C TYR A 358 -2.66 2.55 25.34
N SER A 359 -3.37 3.55 24.82
CA SER A 359 -4.43 4.25 25.53
C SER A 359 -5.44 4.87 24.58
N GLU A 360 -6.69 4.84 24.98
CA GLU A 360 -7.78 5.61 24.41
C GLU A 360 -8.21 6.66 25.44
N GLN A 361 -8.25 7.91 25.04
CA GLN A 361 -8.64 9.03 25.89
C GLN A 361 -9.70 9.87 25.20
N TYR A 362 -10.44 10.65 25.99
CA TYR A 362 -11.37 11.62 25.43
C TYR A 362 -10.90 13.01 25.84
N ASP A 363 -10.87 13.93 24.88
CA ASP A 363 -10.59 15.33 25.15
C ASP A 363 -11.76 16.01 25.89
N ASP A 364 -11.56 17.26 26.32
CA ASP A 364 -12.59 18.05 27.01
C ASP A 364 -13.86 18.30 26.16
N ALA A 365 -13.77 18.15 24.83
CA ALA A 365 -14.87 18.26 23.90
C ALA A 365 -15.59 16.92 23.64
N GLY A 366 -15.08 15.82 24.20
CA GLY A 366 -15.61 14.48 24.04
C GLY A 366 -15.15 13.77 22.77
N ASN A 367 -14.11 14.25 22.09
CA ASN A 367 -13.51 13.54 20.96
C ASN A 367 -12.57 12.47 21.49
N MET A 368 -12.59 11.30 20.84
CA MET A 368 -11.68 10.20 21.18
C MET A 368 -10.29 10.50 20.63
N GLU A 369 -9.28 10.44 21.51
CA GLU A 369 -7.87 10.52 21.17
C GLU A 369 -7.23 9.15 21.34
N LEU A 370 -6.61 8.64 20.28
CA LEU A 370 -5.90 7.36 20.25
C LEU A 370 -4.41 7.62 20.44
N LEU A 371 -3.85 7.09 21.52
CA LEU A 371 -2.44 7.29 21.86
C LEU A 371 -1.62 6.06 21.47
N TYR A 372 -0.77 6.24 20.47
CA TYR A 372 0.16 5.22 19.98
C TYR A 372 1.57 5.45 20.52
N THR A 373 2.31 4.36 20.68
CA THR A 373 3.75 4.36 20.79
C THR A 373 4.32 3.47 19.68
N GLN A 374 5.56 3.73 19.29
CA GLN A 374 6.25 2.93 18.28
C GLN A 374 7.46 2.25 18.90
N TYR A 375 7.69 1.01 18.52
CA TYR A 375 8.85 0.22 18.92
C TYR A 375 9.69 -0.11 17.69
N ALA A 376 11.02 -0.05 17.87
CA ALA A 376 11.98 -0.65 16.94
C ALA A 376 12.39 -2.02 17.51
N VAL A 377 12.13 -3.07 16.78
CA VAL A 377 12.54 -4.44 17.13
C VAL A 377 13.67 -4.86 16.22
N ASN A 378 14.84 -5.14 16.76
CA ASN A 378 15.99 -5.57 15.97
C ASN A 378 15.74 -6.96 15.38
N GLN A 379 15.83 -7.09 14.06
CA GLN A 379 15.53 -8.32 13.31
C GLN A 379 16.44 -9.49 13.62
N ASN A 380 17.66 -9.23 14.13
CA ASN A 380 18.65 -10.25 14.41
C ASN A 380 18.63 -10.72 15.86
N THR A 381 18.19 -9.87 16.79
CA THR A 381 18.29 -10.14 18.24
C THR A 381 16.95 -10.16 18.95
N GLY A 382 15.88 -9.64 18.34
CA GLY A 382 14.60 -9.43 19.00
C GLY A 382 14.61 -8.34 20.06
N GLU A 383 15.69 -7.56 20.22
CA GLU A 383 15.77 -6.47 21.18
C GLU A 383 14.77 -5.37 20.81
N ILE A 384 13.98 -4.95 21.81
CA ILE A 384 12.92 -3.95 21.63
C ILE A 384 13.39 -2.62 22.23
N THR A 385 13.28 -1.56 21.45
CA THR A 385 13.50 -0.18 21.88
C THR A 385 12.26 0.66 21.61
N GLU A 386 11.73 1.34 22.64
CA GLU A 386 10.65 2.31 22.44
C GLU A 386 11.18 3.55 21.71
N ILE A 387 10.51 3.94 20.63
CA ILE A 387 10.79 5.18 19.91
C ILE A 387 9.91 6.28 20.53
N THR A 388 10.54 7.18 21.27
CA THR A 388 9.86 8.36 21.79
C THR A 388 9.76 9.37 20.64
N LEU A 389 8.56 9.56 20.10
CA LEU A 389 8.30 10.68 19.20
C LEU A 389 8.41 11.95 20.05
N SER A 390 9.43 12.77 19.80
CA SER A 390 9.48 14.11 20.37
C SER A 390 8.25 14.86 19.84
N ASN A 391 7.39 15.33 20.75
CA ASN A 391 6.25 16.15 20.37
C ASN A 391 6.75 17.31 19.50
N TYR A 392 6.37 17.29 18.23
CA TYR A 392 6.45 18.48 17.40
C TYR A 392 5.40 19.44 17.96
N SER A 393 5.85 20.34 18.80
CA SER A 393 5.07 21.48 19.30
C SER A 393 4.96 22.55 18.21
#